data_0c8c7e5470afff91aecec9c04ef83ec3
#
_entry.id   0c8c7e5470afff91aecec9c04ef83ec3
#
_cell.length_a   1.000
_cell.length_b   1.000
_cell.length_c   1.000
_cell.angle_alpha   90.00
_cell.angle_beta   90.00
_cell.angle_gamma   90.00
#
_symmetry.space_group_name_H-M   'P 1'
#
loop_
_entity.id
_entity.type
_entity.pdbx_description
1 polymer ?
#
loop_
_entity_poly.entity_id
_entity_poly.type
_entity_poly.pdbx_seq_one_letter_code
_entity_poly.pdbx_strand_id
1 'polypeptide(L)'
;MTTLGTLLISLFTLVQLNCENLFDCRHDSLKNDQEFLPEAFRHWTPSRYWKKLNRIGQEIVACGGEGKQWRLPDLVALCEVENDSVLHDLTRRSLLRTARYEYVMTHSPDLRGID
;
A
#
# COMPACT_ATOMS: atom_id res chain seq x y z
N MET A 1 19.08 43.67 -14.75
CA MET A 1 18.50 42.77 -13.83
C MET A 1 18.78 41.36 -14.27
N THR A 2 18.89 40.57 -13.38
CA THR A 2 19.11 39.21 -13.74
C THR A 2 18.03 38.37 -13.22
N THR A 3 17.69 37.45 -14.00
CA THR A 3 16.75 36.55 -13.56
C THR A 3 17.36 35.28 -13.18
N LEU A 4 18.58 35.37 -12.86
CA LEU A 4 19.24 34.18 -12.59
C LEU A 4 18.77 33.43 -11.47
N GLY A 5 18.00 33.91 -10.75
CA GLY A 5 17.68 33.22 -9.58
C GLY A 5 16.55 32.26 -9.67
N THR A 6 16.24 31.75 -10.81
CA THR A 6 15.22 30.74 -10.80
C THR A 6 15.73 29.49 -10.10
N LEU A 7 15.42 29.41 -8.82
CA LEU A 7 15.76 28.24 -8.04
C LEU A 7 14.56 27.34 -8.05
N LEU A 8 14.66 26.24 -8.79
CA LEU A 8 13.63 25.25 -8.78
C LEU A 8 13.88 24.32 -7.62
N ILE A 9 13.06 24.44 -6.59
CA ILE A 9 13.09 23.48 -5.50
C ILE A 9 11.97 22.48 -5.76
N SER A 10 12.36 21.25 -5.95
CA SER A 10 11.44 20.17 -6.13
C SER A 10 11.49 19.28 -4.91
N LEU A 11 10.35 19.06 -4.29
CA LEU A 11 10.24 18.13 -3.17
C LEU A 11 9.73 16.79 -3.70
N PHE A 12 10.46 15.76 -3.39
CA PHE A 12 10.07 14.39 -3.71
C PHE A 12 9.86 13.65 -2.40
N THR A 13 8.68 13.12 -2.18
CA THR A 13 8.33 12.42 -0.94
C THR A 13 8.27 10.94 -1.19
N LEU A 14 9.09 10.20 -0.46
CA LEU A 14 9.11 8.74 -0.49
C LEU A 14 8.61 8.24 0.86
N VAL A 15 7.64 7.34 0.82
CA VAL A 15 7.14 6.65 2.01
C VAL A 15 7.49 5.18 1.89
N GLN A 16 8.01 4.62 2.96
CA GLN A 16 8.21 3.18 3.05
C GLN A 16 7.36 2.67 4.20
N LEU A 17 6.58 1.62 3.95
CA LEU A 17 5.64 1.11 4.92
C LEU A 17 5.60 -0.41 4.87
N ASN A 18 5.71 -1.03 6.04
CA ASN A 18 5.50 -2.47 6.16
C ASN A 18 4.01 -2.69 6.42
N CYS A 19 3.34 -3.43 5.53
CA CYS A 19 1.92 -3.68 5.63
C CYS A 19 1.58 -4.82 6.60
N GLU A 20 2.59 -5.42 7.23
CA GLU A 20 2.41 -6.45 8.26
C GLU A 20 1.50 -7.60 7.80
N ASN A 21 2.00 -8.35 6.81
CA ASN A 21 1.30 -9.53 6.28
C ASN A 21 -0.07 -9.18 5.67
N LEU A 22 -0.07 -8.30 4.70
CA LEU A 22 -1.30 -7.92 4.01
C LEU A 22 -1.66 -8.98 2.98
N PHE A 23 -2.56 -9.89 3.37
CA PHE A 23 -3.09 -10.95 2.53
C PHE A 23 -4.49 -10.60 2.05
N ASP A 24 -4.86 -11.09 0.86
CA ASP A 24 -6.26 -11.01 0.46
C ASP A 24 -7.06 -12.11 1.18
N CYS A 25 -8.36 -12.20 0.88
CA CYS A 25 -9.23 -13.19 1.51
C CYS A 25 -9.41 -14.42 0.63
N ARG A 26 -8.65 -14.55 -0.44
CA ARG A 26 -8.75 -15.66 -1.37
C ARG A 26 -7.69 -16.69 -1.04
N HIS A 27 -8.05 -17.96 -1.20
CA HIS A 27 -7.08 -19.03 -1.02
C HIS A 27 -6.13 -19.09 -2.20
N ASP A 28 -4.83 -19.13 -1.91
CA ASP A 28 -3.81 -19.38 -2.92
C ASP A 28 -3.19 -20.75 -2.61
N SER A 29 -3.53 -21.75 -3.40
CA SER A 29 -3.08 -23.12 -3.15
C SER A 29 -1.57 -23.30 -3.37
N LEU A 30 -0.91 -22.35 -4.01
CA LEU A 30 0.52 -22.43 -4.25
C LEU A 30 1.33 -21.82 -3.12
N LYS A 31 0.68 -21.22 -2.13
CA LYS A 31 1.33 -20.50 -1.04
C LYS A 31 0.78 -20.95 0.30
N ASN A 32 1.56 -20.76 1.34
CA ASN A 32 1.19 -21.18 2.68
C ASN A 32 0.60 -20.01 3.46
N ASP A 33 -0.58 -19.56 3.07
CA ASP A 33 -1.22 -18.38 3.67
C ASP A 33 -2.54 -18.73 4.37
N GLN A 34 -2.84 -20.01 4.58
CA GLN A 34 -4.13 -20.44 5.06
C GLN A 34 -4.51 -19.92 6.42
N GLU A 35 -3.54 -19.59 7.27
CA GLU A 35 -3.85 -19.08 8.59
C GLU A 35 -4.51 -17.69 8.57
N PHE A 36 -4.48 -17.01 7.41
CA PHE A 36 -5.08 -15.69 7.24
C PHE A 36 -6.38 -15.72 6.44
N LEU A 37 -6.87 -16.89 6.06
CA LEU A 37 -8.13 -17.03 5.36
C LEU A 37 -9.31 -17.00 6.35
N PRO A 38 -10.55 -16.74 5.88
CA PRO A 38 -11.69 -16.63 6.79
C PRO A 38 -11.94 -17.85 7.67
N GLU A 39 -11.57 -19.04 7.21
CA GLU A 39 -11.74 -20.27 7.97
C GLU A 39 -10.65 -20.50 8.99
N ALA A 40 -9.59 -19.72 8.94
CA ALA A 40 -8.47 -19.90 9.85
C ALA A 40 -8.77 -19.33 11.24
N PHE A 41 -7.97 -19.74 12.20
CA PHE A 41 -8.14 -19.33 13.59
C PHE A 41 -8.15 -17.80 13.75
N ARG A 42 -7.40 -17.08 12.92
CA ARG A 42 -7.32 -15.62 12.99
C ARG A 42 -8.51 -14.93 12.39
N HIS A 43 -9.43 -15.65 11.77
CA HIS A 43 -10.66 -15.09 11.19
C HIS A 43 -10.40 -13.90 10.27
N TRP A 44 -9.56 -14.12 9.27
CA TRP A 44 -9.25 -13.08 8.28
C TRP A 44 -10.43 -12.94 7.31
N THR A 45 -11.29 -11.98 7.57
CA THR A 45 -12.54 -11.78 6.82
C THR A 45 -12.41 -10.66 5.82
N PRO A 46 -13.30 -10.59 4.80
CA PRO A 46 -13.33 -9.44 3.89
C PRO A 46 -13.46 -8.11 4.62
N SER A 47 -14.26 -8.05 5.69
CA SER A 47 -14.40 -6.82 6.47
C SER A 47 -13.07 -6.39 7.08
N ARG A 48 -12.32 -7.32 7.65
CA ARG A 48 -11.01 -7.01 8.24
C ARG A 48 -9.99 -6.63 7.18
N TYR A 49 -10.05 -7.29 6.04
CA TYR A 49 -9.18 -6.99 4.92
C TYR A 49 -9.37 -5.55 4.45
N TRP A 50 -10.62 -5.14 4.20
CA TRP A 50 -10.91 -3.79 3.73
C TRP A 50 -10.59 -2.73 4.78
N LYS A 51 -10.83 -3.04 6.05
CA LYS A 51 -10.40 -2.16 7.14
C LYS A 51 -8.90 -1.93 7.13
N LYS A 52 -8.14 -3.01 6.94
CA LYS A 52 -6.68 -2.91 6.91
C LYS A 52 -6.20 -2.12 5.69
N LEU A 53 -6.80 -2.37 4.51
CA LEU A 53 -6.46 -1.62 3.31
C LEU A 53 -6.71 -0.12 3.49
N ASN A 54 -7.85 0.25 4.03
CA ASN A 54 -8.16 1.65 4.22
C ASN A 54 -7.28 2.29 5.29
N ARG A 55 -6.89 1.54 6.31
CA ARG A 55 -5.94 2.04 7.32
C ARG A 55 -4.58 2.31 6.69
N ILE A 56 -4.11 1.42 5.83
CA ILE A 56 -2.85 1.64 5.10
C ILE A 56 -2.96 2.88 4.23
N GLY A 57 -4.08 3.05 3.53
CA GLY A 57 -4.33 4.25 2.76
C GLY A 57 -4.29 5.52 3.60
N GLN A 58 -4.89 5.50 4.79
CA GLN A 58 -4.86 6.62 5.71
C GLN A 58 -3.45 6.93 6.18
N GLU A 59 -2.64 5.90 6.46
CA GLU A 59 -1.26 6.09 6.87
C GLU A 59 -0.43 6.73 5.75
N ILE A 60 -0.65 6.31 4.51
CA ILE A 60 0.03 6.90 3.35
C ILE A 60 -0.34 8.37 3.22
N VAL A 61 -1.60 8.69 3.31
CA VAL A 61 -2.07 10.07 3.22
C VAL A 61 -1.49 10.92 4.35
N ALA A 62 -1.44 10.37 5.57
CA ALA A 62 -0.91 11.09 6.71
C ALA A 62 0.58 11.41 6.58
N CYS A 63 1.32 10.62 5.81
CA CYS A 63 2.74 10.86 5.59
C CYS A 63 3.01 12.03 4.65
N GLY A 64 1.98 12.62 4.07
CA GLY A 64 2.15 13.70 3.09
C GLY A 64 2.46 15.06 3.67
N GLY A 65 2.50 15.20 5.00
CA GLY A 65 2.77 16.47 5.66
C GLY A 65 1.57 17.00 6.41
N GLU A 66 1.63 18.26 6.78
CA GLU A 66 0.59 18.90 7.58
C GLU A 66 0.06 20.17 6.94
N GLY A 67 -1.22 20.43 7.16
CA GLY A 67 -1.84 21.69 6.80
C GLY A 67 -1.73 22.03 5.32
N LYS A 68 -1.38 23.28 5.04
CA LYS A 68 -1.30 23.75 3.66
C LYS A 68 -0.12 23.20 2.89
N GLN A 69 0.84 22.60 3.59
CA GLN A 69 2.00 22.01 2.95
C GLN A 69 1.82 20.55 2.64
N TRP A 70 0.65 20.02 2.94
CA TRP A 70 0.36 18.61 2.69
C TRP A 70 0.26 18.32 1.20
N ARG A 71 0.87 17.22 0.81
CA ARG A 71 0.81 16.68 -0.55
C ARG A 71 0.80 15.18 -0.46
N LEU A 72 0.18 14.52 -1.42
CA LEU A 72 0.28 13.08 -1.51
C LEU A 72 1.75 12.69 -1.74
N PRO A 73 2.23 11.62 -1.09
CA PRO A 73 3.57 11.10 -1.38
C PRO A 73 3.72 10.77 -2.86
N ASP A 74 4.91 11.05 -3.41
CA ASP A 74 5.19 10.78 -4.81
C ASP A 74 5.45 9.31 -5.08
N LEU A 75 6.11 8.64 -4.15
CA LEU A 75 6.42 7.23 -4.28
C LEU A 75 6.16 6.54 -2.95
N VAL A 76 5.49 5.40 -3.01
CA VAL A 76 5.22 4.61 -1.82
C VAL A 76 5.77 3.21 -2.04
N ALA A 77 6.67 2.79 -1.15
CA ALA A 77 7.22 1.45 -1.17
C ALA A 77 6.58 0.63 -0.06
N LEU A 78 5.94 -0.46 -0.44
CA LEU A 78 5.26 -1.34 0.51
C LEU A 78 5.97 -2.69 0.56
N CYS A 79 5.99 -3.29 1.73
CA CYS A 79 6.46 -4.66 1.89
C CYS A 79 5.43 -5.48 2.66
N GLU A 80 5.59 -6.80 2.58
CA GLU A 80 4.67 -7.77 3.16
C GLU A 80 3.26 -7.67 2.56
N VAL A 81 3.19 -7.54 1.23
CA VAL A 81 1.96 -7.56 0.45
C VAL A 81 1.91 -8.88 -0.32
N GLU A 82 0.78 -9.55 -0.30
CA GLU A 82 0.69 -10.88 -0.87
C GLU A 82 0.82 -10.90 -2.39
N ASN A 83 0.04 -10.11 -3.11
CA ASN A 83 -0.05 -10.23 -4.56
C ASN A 83 -0.59 -8.96 -5.22
N ASP A 84 -0.69 -9.01 -6.54
CA ASP A 84 -1.21 -7.92 -7.35
C ASP A 84 -2.65 -7.56 -7.03
N SER A 85 -3.48 -8.53 -6.64
CA SER A 85 -4.87 -8.26 -6.27
C SER A 85 -4.97 -7.28 -5.11
N VAL A 86 -4.07 -7.43 -4.13
CA VAL A 86 -4.05 -6.54 -2.97
C VAL A 86 -3.67 -5.13 -3.39
N LEU A 87 -2.66 -4.99 -4.25
CA LEU A 87 -2.26 -3.67 -4.74
C LEU A 87 -3.35 -3.04 -5.61
N HIS A 88 -4.02 -3.85 -6.42
CA HIS A 88 -5.14 -3.36 -7.20
C HIS A 88 -6.25 -2.83 -6.29
N ASP A 89 -6.61 -3.58 -5.27
CA ASP A 89 -7.64 -3.16 -4.32
C ASP A 89 -7.22 -1.89 -3.58
N LEU A 90 -5.96 -1.81 -3.16
CA LEU A 90 -5.47 -0.63 -2.46
C LEU A 90 -5.51 0.61 -3.35
N THR A 91 -5.03 0.51 -4.58
CA THR A 91 -4.88 1.67 -5.45
C THR A 91 -6.15 2.04 -6.20
N ARG A 92 -7.03 1.08 -6.48
CA ARG A 92 -8.19 1.31 -7.35
C ARG A 92 -9.52 1.25 -6.62
N ARG A 93 -9.58 0.65 -5.43
CA ARG A 93 -10.84 0.43 -4.73
C ARG A 93 -10.91 0.99 -3.32
N SER A 94 -9.76 1.14 -2.63
CA SER A 94 -9.75 1.68 -1.28
C SER A 94 -9.98 3.20 -1.28
N LEU A 95 -9.88 3.80 -0.11
CA LEU A 95 -9.94 5.26 -0.01
C LEU A 95 -8.83 5.96 -0.80
N LEU A 96 -7.78 5.22 -1.16
CA LEU A 96 -6.66 5.77 -1.91
C LEU A 96 -6.94 5.87 -3.41
N ARG A 97 -8.09 5.41 -3.88
CA ARG A 97 -8.41 5.33 -5.32
C ARG A 97 -8.34 6.66 -6.04
N THR A 98 -8.63 7.76 -5.36
CA THR A 98 -8.60 9.08 -5.97
C THR A 98 -7.19 9.64 -6.14
N ALA A 99 -6.20 9.03 -5.51
CA ALA A 99 -4.80 9.45 -5.65
C ALA A 99 -4.18 9.01 -6.98
N ARG A 100 -4.80 8.05 -7.66
CA ARG A 100 -4.37 7.57 -8.97
C ARG A 100 -2.96 7.01 -9.01
N TYR A 101 -2.55 6.32 -7.95
CA TYR A 101 -1.25 5.65 -7.95
C TYR A 101 -1.22 4.52 -8.97
N GLU A 102 -0.11 4.42 -9.66
CA GLU A 102 0.24 3.23 -10.43
C GLU A 102 1.09 2.32 -9.54
N TYR A 103 1.17 1.05 -9.87
CA TYR A 103 1.98 0.15 -9.05
C TYR A 103 2.77 -0.84 -9.88
N VAL A 104 3.86 -1.29 -9.28
CA VAL A 104 4.69 -2.38 -9.77
C VAL A 104 4.90 -3.31 -8.58
N MET A 105 4.87 -4.60 -8.82
CA MET A 105 5.03 -5.57 -7.76
C MET A 105 6.08 -6.61 -8.13
N THR A 106 6.93 -6.94 -7.17
CA THR A 106 7.83 -8.07 -7.29
C THR A 106 7.19 -9.30 -6.65
N HIS A 107 7.67 -10.47 -7.03
CA HIS A 107 7.15 -11.72 -6.48
C HIS A 107 8.30 -12.49 -5.84
N SER A 108 8.13 -12.75 -4.56
CA SER A 108 9.11 -13.45 -3.75
C SER A 108 8.80 -14.94 -3.71
N PRO A 109 9.80 -15.81 -3.56
CA PRO A 109 9.55 -17.24 -3.36
C PRO A 109 9.12 -17.58 -1.92
N ASP A 110 8.78 -16.61 -1.11
CA ASP A 110 8.37 -16.83 0.27
C ASP A 110 7.12 -17.70 0.33
N LEU A 111 7.21 -18.82 1.05
CA LEU A 111 6.11 -19.78 1.15
C LEU A 111 4.90 -19.24 1.89
N ARG A 112 5.05 -18.14 2.60
CA ARG A 112 3.91 -17.50 3.29
C ARG A 112 3.03 -16.71 2.33
N GLY A 113 3.45 -16.53 1.07
CA GLY A 113 2.68 -15.77 0.10
C GLY A 113 2.86 -14.28 0.22
N ILE A 114 4.05 -13.82 0.63
CA ILE A 114 4.32 -12.40 0.88
C ILE A 114 5.48 -11.92 0.02
N ASP A 115 5.37 -10.73 -0.46
CA ASP A 115 6.45 -10.03 -1.14
C ASP A 115 6.93 -8.81 -0.34
#